data_3478294b5555cb74b9fa506ddf53336f
#
_entry.id   3478294b5555cb74b9fa506ddf53336f
#
_cell.length_a   1.000
_cell.length_b   1.000
_cell.length_c   1.000
_cell.angle_alpha   90.00
_cell.angle_beta   90.00
_cell.angle_gamma   90.00
#
_symmetry.space_group_name_H-M   'P 1'
#
loop_
_entity.id
_entity.type
_entity.pdbx_description
1 polymer ?
#
loop_
_entity_poly.entity_id
_entity_poly.type
_entity_poly.pdbx_seq_one_letter_code
_entity_poly.pdbx_strand_id
1 'polypeptide(L)'
;IIDFDDAGFAFLYYDFASSLAFQVSRPNFVEVRDALLAGYESVKSLPPHTESMVRPFLRMRLGGVATWILKRTDNPAFRETAPQWVRSFCDSIRKLDDYSY
;
A
#
# COMPACT_ATOMS: atom_id res chain seq x y z
N ILE A 1 -6.88 1.54 21.99
CA ILE A 1 -7.08 0.91 20.67
C ILE A 1 -8.51 1.22 20.21
N ILE A 2 -8.63 1.74 19.00
CA ILE A 2 -9.90 2.16 18.42
C ILE A 2 -9.98 1.69 16.97
N ASP A 3 -11.20 1.64 16.44
CA ASP A 3 -11.47 1.46 15.01
C ASP A 3 -11.05 0.09 14.46
N PHE A 4 -11.73 -0.94 14.93
CA PHE A 4 -11.53 -2.30 14.45
C PHE A 4 -12.48 -2.70 13.30
N ASP A 5 -13.24 -1.77 12.74
CA ASP A 5 -14.28 -2.09 11.75
C ASP A 5 -13.71 -2.81 10.52
N ASP A 6 -12.50 -2.43 10.11
CA ASP A 6 -11.82 -3.02 8.94
C ASP A 6 -10.75 -4.05 9.32
N ALA A 7 -10.67 -4.43 10.60
CA ALA A 7 -9.70 -5.42 11.05
C ALA A 7 -10.10 -6.82 10.59
N GLY A 8 -9.10 -7.66 10.31
CA GLY A 8 -9.33 -9.03 9.88
C GLY A 8 -8.03 -9.80 9.77
N PHE A 9 -8.14 -11.09 9.45
CA PHE A 9 -6.98 -11.93 9.20
C PHE A 9 -6.61 -11.86 7.73
N ALA A 10 -5.31 -11.69 7.45
CA ALA A 10 -4.79 -11.57 6.10
C ALA A 10 -3.36 -12.09 6.05
N PHE A 11 -2.80 -12.19 4.83
CA PHE A 11 -1.39 -12.49 4.68
C PHE A 11 -0.53 -11.35 5.22
N LEU A 12 0.59 -11.69 5.85
CA LEU A 12 1.52 -10.70 6.39
C LEU A 12 2.05 -9.75 5.30
N TYR A 13 2.17 -10.24 4.07
CA TYR A 13 2.53 -9.38 2.93
C TYR A 13 1.55 -8.22 2.75
N TYR A 14 0.28 -8.43 3.06
CA TYR A 14 -0.72 -7.39 2.99
C TYR A 14 -0.48 -6.30 4.04
N ASP A 15 -0.02 -6.68 5.22
CA ASP A 15 0.32 -5.70 6.27
C ASP A 15 1.50 -4.84 5.84
N PHE A 16 2.52 -5.43 5.23
CA PHE A 16 3.64 -4.66 4.68
C PHE A 16 3.14 -3.71 3.59
N ALA A 17 2.29 -4.19 2.69
CA ALA A 17 1.74 -3.37 1.63
C ALA A 17 0.89 -2.22 2.18
N SER A 18 0.07 -2.47 3.20
CA SER A 18 -0.74 -1.44 3.83
C SER A 18 0.11 -0.34 4.45
N SER A 19 1.24 -0.72 5.05
CA SER A 19 2.17 0.24 5.64
C SER A 19 2.92 1.05 4.59
N LEU A 20 3.18 0.50 3.42
CA LEU A 20 4.02 1.10 2.40
C LEU A 20 3.24 1.80 1.27
N ALA A 21 1.95 1.51 1.13
CA ALA A 21 1.20 1.93 -0.06
C ALA A 21 1.22 3.44 -0.30
N PHE A 22 1.06 4.24 0.76
CA PHE A 22 1.05 5.71 0.62
C PHE A 22 2.46 6.31 0.59
N GLN A 23 3.49 5.48 0.68
CA GLN A 23 4.88 5.92 0.61
C GLN A 23 5.49 5.75 -0.79
N VAL A 24 4.80 5.02 -1.69
CA VAL A 24 5.33 4.66 -3.02
C VAL A 24 5.71 5.90 -3.83
N SER A 25 4.95 6.99 -3.71
CA SER A 25 5.21 8.22 -4.45
C SER A 25 6.40 9.03 -3.92
N ARG A 26 6.93 8.69 -2.75
CA ARG A 26 8.03 9.43 -2.15
C ARG A 26 9.35 9.10 -2.84
N PRO A 27 10.26 10.11 -3.02
CA PRO A 27 11.58 9.85 -3.61
C PRO A 27 12.40 8.82 -2.85
N ASN A 28 12.19 8.72 -1.52
CA ASN A 28 12.93 7.81 -0.66
C ASN A 28 12.16 6.51 -0.35
N PHE A 29 11.25 6.10 -1.23
CA PHE A 29 10.42 4.92 -0.99
C PHE A 29 11.26 3.67 -0.70
N VAL A 30 12.33 3.43 -1.49
CA VAL A 30 13.17 2.24 -1.32
C VAL A 30 13.80 2.22 0.08
N GLU A 31 14.25 3.36 0.57
CA GLU A 31 14.80 3.47 1.93
C GLU A 31 13.74 3.18 2.99
N VAL A 32 12.53 3.70 2.80
CA VAL A 32 11.42 3.47 3.73
C VAL A 32 11.04 1.99 3.74
N ARG A 33 10.92 1.38 2.56
CA ARG A 33 10.63 -0.05 2.42
C ARG A 33 11.68 -0.89 3.15
N ASP A 34 12.95 -0.63 2.89
CA ASP A 34 14.04 -1.40 3.47
C ASP A 34 14.11 -1.22 4.99
N ALA A 35 13.84 -0.01 5.47
CA ALA A 35 13.80 0.27 6.91
C ALA A 35 12.65 -0.48 7.59
N LEU A 36 11.47 -0.54 6.96
CA LEU A 36 10.33 -1.27 7.49
C LEU A 36 10.65 -2.76 7.61
N LEU A 37 11.18 -3.35 6.54
CA LEU A 37 11.49 -4.78 6.52
C LEU A 37 12.62 -5.12 7.49
N ALA A 38 13.64 -4.28 7.58
CA ALA A 38 14.74 -4.48 8.53
C ALA A 38 14.24 -4.39 9.99
N GLY A 39 13.35 -3.43 10.26
CA GLY A 39 12.74 -3.30 11.59
C GLY A 39 11.94 -4.52 11.98
N TYR A 40 11.16 -5.05 11.06
CA TYR A 40 10.43 -6.30 11.31
C TYR A 40 11.38 -7.47 11.57
N GLU A 41 12.41 -7.62 10.73
CA GLU A 41 13.35 -8.72 10.82
C GLU A 41 14.19 -8.69 12.10
N SER A 42 14.35 -7.50 12.70
CA SER A 42 15.05 -7.38 14.00
C SER A 42 14.31 -8.07 15.14
N VAL A 43 13.02 -8.33 14.98
CA VAL A 43 12.18 -8.96 16.00
C VAL A 43 11.77 -10.38 15.59
N LYS A 44 11.49 -10.60 14.32
CA LYS A 44 11.01 -11.86 13.78
C LYS A 44 11.45 -12.03 12.34
N SER A 45 11.80 -13.24 11.93
CA SER A 45 12.20 -13.53 10.55
C SER A 45 11.11 -13.13 9.57
N LEU A 46 11.52 -12.57 8.43
CA LEU A 46 10.60 -12.25 7.34
C LEU A 46 9.98 -13.53 6.78
N PRO A 47 8.68 -13.46 6.36
CA PRO A 47 8.06 -14.60 5.68
C PRO A 47 8.82 -14.98 4.41
N PRO A 48 8.72 -16.25 3.97
CA PRO A 48 9.32 -16.65 2.68
C PRO A 48 8.80 -15.78 1.55
N HIS A 49 9.65 -15.54 0.56
CA HIS A 49 9.28 -14.82 -0.66
C HIS A 49 8.87 -13.35 -0.46
N THR A 50 9.25 -12.73 0.65
CA THR A 50 8.88 -11.32 0.92
C THR A 50 9.29 -10.41 -0.22
N GLU A 51 10.52 -10.53 -0.75
CA GLU A 51 10.99 -9.66 -1.82
C GLU A 51 10.14 -9.76 -3.09
N SER A 52 9.73 -10.96 -3.46
CA SER A 52 8.91 -11.16 -4.66
C SER A 52 7.43 -10.81 -4.44
N MET A 53 6.97 -10.75 -3.20
CA MET A 53 5.57 -10.54 -2.88
C MET A 53 5.21 -9.09 -2.53
N VAL A 54 6.19 -8.27 -2.20
CA VAL A 54 5.93 -6.86 -1.82
C VAL A 54 5.24 -6.10 -2.95
N ARG A 55 5.76 -6.19 -4.17
CA ARG A 55 5.21 -5.43 -5.30
C ARG A 55 3.79 -5.87 -5.68
N PRO A 56 3.48 -7.17 -5.84
CA PRO A 56 2.11 -7.59 -6.14
C PRO A 56 1.11 -7.16 -5.08
N PHE A 57 1.47 -7.25 -3.80
CA PHE A 57 0.58 -6.84 -2.72
C PHE A 57 0.42 -5.33 -2.65
N LEU A 58 1.45 -4.55 -2.98
CA LEU A 58 1.33 -3.10 -3.11
C LEU A 58 0.36 -2.72 -4.23
N ARG A 59 0.45 -3.37 -5.38
CA ARG A 59 -0.50 -3.15 -6.47
C ARG A 59 -1.93 -3.47 -6.05
N MET A 60 -2.12 -4.57 -5.36
CA MET A 60 -3.42 -4.98 -4.85
C MET A 60 -3.97 -3.96 -3.86
N ARG A 61 -3.13 -3.48 -2.96
CA ARG A 61 -3.54 -2.50 -1.95
C ARG A 61 -3.91 -1.16 -2.59
N LEU A 62 -3.08 -0.65 -3.47
CA LEU A 62 -3.33 0.63 -4.16
C LEU A 62 -4.58 0.55 -5.04
N GLY A 63 -4.74 -0.53 -5.79
CA GLY A 63 -5.95 -0.76 -6.58
C GLY A 63 -7.20 -0.88 -5.73
N GLY A 64 -7.09 -1.55 -4.58
CA GLY A 64 -8.19 -1.67 -3.63
C GLY A 64 -8.62 -0.33 -3.05
N VAL A 65 -7.68 0.53 -2.69
CA VAL A 65 -8.00 1.88 -2.18
C VAL A 65 -8.64 2.73 -3.26
N ALA A 66 -8.13 2.67 -4.49
CA ALA A 66 -8.73 3.39 -5.62
C ALA A 66 -10.17 2.97 -5.86
N THR A 67 -10.44 1.68 -5.84
CA THR A 67 -11.79 1.13 -5.97
C THR A 67 -12.70 1.57 -4.82
N TRP A 68 -12.17 1.55 -3.59
CA TRP A 68 -12.90 1.99 -2.42
C TRP A 68 -13.36 3.44 -2.55
N ILE A 69 -12.48 4.33 -3.03
CA ILE A 69 -12.80 5.73 -3.26
C ILE A 69 -13.86 5.88 -4.36
N LEU A 70 -13.71 5.16 -5.48
CA LEU A 70 -14.64 5.23 -6.60
C LEU A 70 -16.07 4.82 -6.21
N LYS A 71 -16.20 3.87 -5.30
CA LYS A 71 -17.52 3.44 -4.80
C LYS A 71 -18.18 4.44 -3.87
N ARG A 72 -17.47 5.48 -3.44
CA ARG A 72 -17.95 6.48 -2.49
C ARG A 72 -18.10 7.87 -3.08
N THR A 73 -18.16 7.99 -4.41
CA THR A 73 -18.32 9.26 -5.09
C THR A 73 -19.70 9.90 -4.89
N ASP A 74 -20.67 9.15 -4.36
CA ASP A 74 -21.96 9.72 -3.93
C ASP A 74 -21.80 10.65 -2.72
N ASN A 75 -20.76 10.44 -1.91
CA ASN A 75 -20.46 11.31 -0.79
C ASN A 75 -19.78 12.58 -1.31
N PRO A 76 -20.33 13.80 -1.03
CA PRO A 76 -19.71 15.05 -1.51
C PRO A 76 -18.25 15.22 -1.07
N ALA A 77 -17.86 14.65 0.06
CA ALA A 77 -16.48 14.71 0.55
C ALA A 77 -15.50 14.03 -0.42
N PHE A 78 -15.96 13.02 -1.17
CA PHE A 78 -15.11 12.27 -2.11
C PHE A 78 -15.30 12.67 -3.56
N ARG A 79 -16.47 13.23 -3.91
CA ARG A 79 -16.83 13.49 -5.30
C ARG A 79 -15.83 14.40 -6.02
N GLU A 80 -15.40 15.47 -5.37
CA GLU A 80 -14.48 16.44 -5.98
C GLU A 80 -13.03 15.95 -5.99
N THR A 81 -12.64 15.20 -4.96
CA THR A 81 -11.24 14.76 -4.78
C THR A 81 -10.96 13.39 -5.36
N ALA A 82 -11.99 12.57 -5.62
CA ALA A 82 -11.81 11.21 -6.10
C ALA A 82 -10.97 11.11 -7.39
N PRO A 83 -11.21 11.92 -8.44
CA PRO A 83 -10.41 11.80 -9.66
C PRO A 83 -8.92 12.03 -9.42
N GLN A 84 -8.57 13.00 -8.56
CA GLN A 84 -7.20 13.31 -8.22
C GLN A 84 -6.57 12.17 -7.43
N TRP A 85 -7.28 11.63 -6.46
CA TRP A 85 -6.79 10.51 -5.63
C TRP A 85 -6.57 9.25 -6.46
N VAL A 86 -7.54 8.91 -7.33
CA VAL A 86 -7.43 7.73 -8.20
C VAL A 86 -6.25 7.87 -9.14
N ARG A 87 -6.06 9.06 -9.73
CA ARG A 87 -4.91 9.32 -10.60
C ARG A 87 -3.60 9.14 -9.84
N SER A 88 -3.52 9.65 -8.62
CA SER A 88 -2.34 9.53 -7.77
C SER A 88 -2.01 8.05 -7.47
N PHE A 89 -3.02 7.26 -7.16
CA PHE A 89 -2.81 5.82 -6.90
C PHE A 89 -2.39 5.07 -8.16
N CYS A 90 -2.97 5.40 -9.31
CA CYS A 90 -2.55 4.81 -10.59
C CYS A 90 -1.09 5.15 -10.92
N ASP A 91 -0.69 6.40 -10.67
CA ASP A 91 0.70 6.82 -10.87
C ASP A 91 1.64 6.06 -9.94
N SER A 92 1.24 5.84 -8.69
CA SER A 92 2.01 5.04 -7.74
C SER A 92 2.16 3.59 -8.21
N ILE A 93 1.10 3.00 -8.75
CA ILE A 93 1.15 1.64 -9.30
C ILE A 93 2.15 1.56 -10.43
N ARG A 94 2.15 2.53 -11.35
CA ARG A 94 3.11 2.57 -12.46
C ARG A 94 4.54 2.73 -11.94
N LYS A 95 4.72 3.55 -10.92
CA LYS A 95 6.03 3.80 -10.34
C LYS A 95 6.64 2.56 -9.70
N LEU A 96 5.84 1.59 -9.29
CA LEU A 96 6.36 0.34 -8.73
C LEU A 96 7.25 -0.43 -9.71
N ASP A 97 7.06 -0.25 -11.01
CA ASP A 97 7.88 -0.91 -12.02
C ASP A 97 9.31 -0.35 -12.07
N ASP A 98 9.54 0.83 -11.51
CA ASP A 98 10.86 1.47 -11.47
C ASP A 98 11.73 0.95 -10.32
N TYR A 99 11.15 0.19 -9.39
CA TYR A 99 11.85 -0.30 -8.21
C TYR A 99 12.31 -1.75 -8.40
N SER A 100 13.37 -2.13 -7.67
CA SER A 100 13.98 -3.44 -7.80
C SER A 100 13.14 -4.59 -7.27
N TYR A 101 12.19 -4.34 -6.36
CA TYR A 101 11.19 -5.33 -5.96
C TYR A 101 9.96 -4.73 -5.26
#